data_bbd599b8b712d4d1dc35d55db1509a9e
#
_entry.id   bbd599b8b712d4d1dc35d55db1509a9e
#
_cell.length_a   1.000
_cell.length_b   1.000
_cell.length_c   1.000
_cell.angle_alpha   90.00
_cell.angle_beta   90.00
_cell.angle_gamma   90.00
#
_symmetry.space_group_name_H-M   'P 1'
#
loop_
_entity.id
_entity.type
_entity.pdbx_description
1 polymer ?
#
loop_
_entity_poly.entity_id
_entity_poly.type
_entity_poly.pdbx_seq_one_letter_code
_entity_poly.pdbx_strand_id
1 'polypeptide(L)'
;MKRRVVVTGLGAVTPIGNTVEEFWAGIKEGKVGIGPITKFDASEFKVQIAAEVKGFVAKERMDFKAAKRMELFSQYAVAAAKEAFEDAGLNMENEDPFRCGVIVGSGIGSLQCVETNYEKILTKGPNKVNPLMVPLMISNMAAGNISIQLGLKGKCTNVVTACASGTHCIGDAFRAIQYGDADVMVAGGTEASVCPTGIAGFTALTALSTTNDPEHASRPFDKDRDGFVLGEGSGIVVLEELEHAKARGAQIYAELVGYGATGDAYHITSPAEDGEGAGMAMKLAMKEAGVEPEQIDYVNAHGTSTHHNDLFETKAIKLALGDAAKDVVVNSTKSMIGHLLGAAGGVEFVVCVKSIQDGFIHQTVGTENVDPECDLNYAVGAPVEKDVNYVLTNSLGFGGHNATLLLKKYEG
;
A
#
# COMPACT_ATOMS: atom_id res chain seq x y z
N MET A 1 -18.06 24.74 1.26
CA MET A 1 -16.76 24.31 0.72
C MET A 1 -16.42 22.96 1.31
N LYS A 2 -15.77 22.07 0.59
CA LYS A 2 -15.24 20.84 1.15
C LYS A 2 -14.09 21.16 2.10
N ARG A 3 -13.93 20.39 3.18
CA ARG A 3 -12.81 20.56 4.13
C ARG A 3 -11.51 20.09 3.47
N ARG A 4 -10.40 20.77 3.76
CA ARG A 4 -9.05 20.36 3.32
C ARG A 4 -8.52 19.25 4.22
N VAL A 5 -7.79 18.33 3.62
CA VAL A 5 -7.30 17.13 4.32
C VAL A 5 -5.77 17.06 4.19
N VAL A 6 -5.10 16.97 5.31
CA VAL A 6 -3.65 16.94 5.40
C VAL A 6 -3.14 15.64 6.02
N VAL A 7 -1.89 15.31 5.73
CA VAL A 7 -1.18 14.17 6.31
C VAL A 7 -0.35 14.67 7.48
N THR A 8 -0.62 14.16 8.67
CA THR A 8 0.09 14.57 9.90
C THR A 8 0.90 13.45 10.53
N GLY A 9 0.71 12.19 10.12
CA GLY A 9 1.49 11.09 10.66
C GLY A 9 1.67 9.94 9.66
N LEU A 10 2.80 9.27 9.75
CA LEU A 10 3.23 8.17 8.89
C LEU A 10 3.68 6.98 9.73
N GLY A 11 3.38 5.76 9.27
CA GLY A 11 3.86 4.53 9.89
C GLY A 11 4.02 3.42 8.86
N ALA A 12 5.07 2.61 9.02
CA ALA A 12 5.39 1.54 8.07
C ALA A 12 6.00 0.32 8.74
N VAL A 13 5.62 -0.85 8.21
CA VAL A 13 6.31 -2.14 8.44
C VAL A 13 6.48 -2.78 7.07
N THR A 14 7.73 -2.98 6.64
CA THR A 14 8.06 -3.42 5.28
C THR A 14 9.21 -4.42 5.27
N PRO A 15 9.47 -5.11 4.15
CA PRO A 15 10.62 -6.01 4.01
C PRO A 15 11.99 -5.36 4.19
N ILE A 16 12.09 -4.03 4.10
CA ILE A 16 13.35 -3.28 4.18
C ILE A 16 13.46 -2.34 5.38
N GLY A 17 12.41 -2.26 6.20
CA GLY A 17 12.40 -1.47 7.44
C GLY A 17 11.08 -1.63 8.20
N ASN A 18 11.14 -1.61 9.54
CA ASN A 18 10.00 -1.77 10.44
C ASN A 18 9.51 -0.43 11.01
N THR A 19 10.11 0.67 10.58
CA THR A 19 9.69 2.05 10.84
C THR A 19 9.77 2.84 9.54
N VAL A 20 9.13 4.01 9.49
CA VAL A 20 9.20 4.93 8.33
C VAL A 20 10.65 5.38 8.07
N GLU A 21 11.42 5.64 9.14
CA GLU A 21 12.82 6.05 9.03
C GLU A 21 13.66 4.95 8.39
N GLU A 22 13.60 3.70 8.91
CA GLU A 22 14.32 2.55 8.35
C GLU A 22 13.89 2.25 6.92
N PHE A 23 12.59 2.28 6.67
CA PHE A 23 12.01 2.05 5.35
C PHE A 23 12.52 3.09 4.34
N TRP A 24 12.44 4.36 4.67
CA TRP A 24 12.87 5.44 3.77
C TRP A 24 14.39 5.44 3.53
N ALA A 25 15.18 5.12 4.55
CA ALA A 25 16.61 4.90 4.37
C ALA A 25 16.89 3.76 3.37
N GLY A 26 16.19 2.62 3.52
CA GLY A 26 16.29 1.50 2.58
C GLY A 26 15.84 1.87 1.15
N ILE A 27 14.80 2.69 1.00
CA ILE A 27 14.35 3.22 -0.30
C ILE A 27 15.46 4.07 -0.95
N LYS A 28 16.09 4.97 -0.21
CA LYS A 28 17.18 5.82 -0.73
C LYS A 28 18.42 5.02 -1.15
N GLU A 29 18.71 3.93 -0.44
CA GLU A 29 19.80 3.01 -0.75
C GLU A 29 19.49 2.10 -1.96
N GLY A 30 18.24 2.02 -2.41
CA GLY A 30 17.82 1.04 -3.42
C GLY A 30 17.84 -0.40 -2.89
N LYS A 31 17.59 -0.59 -1.59
CA LYS A 31 17.69 -1.88 -0.91
C LYS A 31 16.59 -2.82 -1.38
N VAL A 32 16.98 -4.03 -1.80
CA VAL A 32 16.04 -5.10 -2.16
C VAL A 32 15.68 -5.92 -0.93
N GLY A 33 14.39 -5.97 -0.61
CA GLY A 33 13.84 -6.76 0.52
C GLY A 33 13.46 -8.19 0.18
N ILE A 34 13.53 -8.56 -1.11
CA ILE A 34 13.23 -9.90 -1.62
C ILE A 34 14.32 -10.88 -1.19
N GLY A 35 13.95 -12.10 -0.91
CA GLY A 35 14.88 -13.16 -0.54
C GLY A 35 14.23 -14.53 -0.49
N PRO A 36 14.98 -15.59 -0.18
CA PRO A 36 14.42 -16.92 0.00
C PRO A 36 13.32 -16.92 1.08
N ILE A 37 12.25 -17.67 0.83
CA ILE A 37 11.18 -17.87 1.82
C ILE A 37 11.75 -18.58 3.04
N THR A 38 11.51 -18.01 4.23
CA THR A 38 12.00 -18.57 5.51
C THR A 38 10.88 -19.05 6.43
N LYS A 39 9.65 -18.67 6.17
CA LYS A 39 8.48 -18.97 7.02
C LYS A 39 8.00 -20.43 6.94
N PHE A 40 8.34 -21.11 5.84
CA PHE A 40 8.05 -22.53 5.63
C PHE A 40 9.04 -23.14 4.64
N ASP A 41 9.07 -24.47 4.54
CA ASP A 41 9.89 -25.18 3.54
C ASP A 41 9.28 -25.01 2.15
N ALA A 42 9.91 -24.19 1.32
CA ALA A 42 9.50 -23.89 -0.05
C ALA A 42 10.21 -24.74 -1.11
N SER A 43 10.98 -25.78 -0.72
CA SER A 43 11.82 -26.57 -1.63
C SER A 43 11.04 -27.26 -2.75
N GLU A 44 9.78 -27.63 -2.50
CA GLU A 44 8.90 -28.26 -3.50
C GLU A 44 8.05 -27.23 -4.30
N PHE A 45 8.13 -25.93 -3.95
CA PHE A 45 7.39 -24.89 -4.64
C PHE A 45 8.16 -24.39 -5.87
N LYS A 46 7.44 -24.06 -6.93
CA LYS A 46 8.03 -23.44 -8.12
C LYS A 46 8.61 -22.06 -7.82
N VAL A 47 7.97 -21.32 -6.91
CA VAL A 47 8.41 -20.02 -6.41
C VAL A 47 8.95 -20.19 -5.00
N GLN A 48 10.21 -19.81 -4.77
CA GLN A 48 10.95 -20.03 -3.52
C GLN A 48 11.41 -18.73 -2.87
N ILE A 49 11.01 -17.58 -3.42
CA ILE A 49 11.35 -16.25 -2.91
C ILE A 49 10.10 -15.45 -2.61
N ALA A 50 10.23 -14.53 -1.64
CA ALA A 50 9.21 -13.57 -1.27
C ALA A 50 9.86 -12.32 -0.63
N ALA A 51 9.11 -11.26 -0.47
CA ALA A 51 9.52 -10.09 0.29
C ALA A 51 8.92 -10.15 1.71
N GLU A 52 9.57 -10.92 2.57
CA GLU A 52 9.16 -11.11 3.97
C GLU A 52 9.59 -9.92 4.85
N VAL A 53 8.76 -9.55 5.82
CA VAL A 53 9.14 -8.61 6.88
C VAL A 53 10.19 -9.28 7.79
N LYS A 54 11.33 -8.61 7.96
CA LYS A 54 12.49 -9.13 8.70
C LYS A 54 12.61 -8.45 10.07
N GLY A 55 12.93 -9.22 11.12
CA GLY A 55 13.24 -8.68 12.44
C GLY A 55 12.06 -8.05 13.19
N PHE A 56 10.82 -8.23 12.74
CA PHE A 56 9.65 -7.70 13.43
C PHE A 56 9.37 -8.47 14.73
N VAL A 57 9.30 -7.75 15.85
CA VAL A 57 9.03 -8.30 17.17
C VAL A 57 7.83 -7.60 17.79
N ALA A 58 6.66 -8.23 17.69
CA ALA A 58 5.38 -7.62 18.10
C ALA A 58 5.37 -7.08 19.54
N LYS A 59 6.00 -7.78 20.50
CA LYS A 59 6.07 -7.36 21.91
C LYS A 59 6.83 -6.04 22.16
N GLU A 60 7.62 -5.60 21.20
CA GLU A 60 8.36 -4.33 21.26
C GLU A 60 7.52 -3.15 20.72
N ARG A 61 6.45 -3.47 20.01
CA ARG A 61 5.58 -2.50 19.34
C ARG A 61 4.18 -2.42 19.96
N MET A 62 3.76 -3.41 20.73
CA MET A 62 2.43 -3.47 21.35
C MET A 62 2.41 -4.38 22.58
N ASP A 63 1.32 -4.31 23.38
CA ASP A 63 1.12 -5.19 24.52
C ASP A 63 1.17 -6.67 24.09
N PHE A 64 1.91 -7.47 24.84
CA PHE A 64 2.13 -8.89 24.54
C PHE A 64 0.83 -9.73 24.52
N LYS A 65 -0.13 -9.42 25.42
CA LYS A 65 -1.39 -10.16 25.48
C LYS A 65 -2.28 -9.80 24.29
N ALA A 66 -2.24 -8.53 23.87
CA ALA A 66 -2.91 -8.09 22.67
C ALA A 66 -2.31 -8.75 21.40
N ALA A 67 -0.97 -8.75 21.27
CA ALA A 67 -0.27 -9.36 20.15
C ALA A 67 -0.63 -10.84 19.95
N LYS A 68 -0.77 -11.61 21.04
CA LYS A 68 -1.18 -13.04 21.01
C LYS A 68 -2.60 -13.29 20.48
N ARG A 69 -3.42 -12.25 20.38
CA ARG A 69 -4.80 -12.30 19.86
C ARG A 69 -4.92 -11.68 18.48
N MET A 70 -3.80 -11.51 17.79
CA MET A 70 -3.71 -10.95 16.46
C MET A 70 -2.87 -11.84 15.56
N GLU A 71 -3.26 -12.04 14.33
CA GLU A 71 -2.42 -12.58 13.27
C GLU A 71 -1.47 -11.49 12.72
N LEU A 72 -0.45 -11.90 11.98
CA LEU A 72 0.63 -11.00 11.53
C LEU A 72 0.12 -9.75 10.81
N PHE A 73 -0.86 -9.87 9.90
CA PHE A 73 -1.40 -8.70 9.20
C PHE A 73 -1.98 -7.65 10.16
N SER A 74 -2.65 -8.08 11.23
CA SER A 74 -3.15 -7.18 12.28
C SER A 74 -2.03 -6.63 13.16
N GLN A 75 -0.99 -7.43 13.45
CA GLN A 75 0.17 -6.97 14.22
C GLN A 75 0.94 -5.90 13.45
N TYR A 76 1.18 -6.09 12.15
CA TYR A 76 1.82 -5.09 11.29
C TYR A 76 0.99 -3.80 11.24
N ALA A 77 -0.34 -3.92 11.05
CA ALA A 77 -1.24 -2.78 11.03
C ALA A 77 -1.22 -1.97 12.33
N VAL A 78 -1.30 -2.64 13.48
CA VAL A 78 -1.26 -1.97 14.79
C VAL A 78 0.09 -1.32 15.04
N ALA A 79 1.20 -1.97 14.68
CA ALA A 79 2.53 -1.41 14.84
C ALA A 79 2.72 -0.13 13.99
N ALA A 80 2.35 -0.18 12.71
CA ALA A 80 2.41 0.98 11.82
C ALA A 80 1.41 2.08 12.25
N ALA A 81 0.20 1.72 12.71
CA ALA A 81 -0.77 2.69 13.18
C ALA A 81 -0.33 3.43 14.45
N LYS A 82 0.32 2.73 15.38
CA LYS A 82 0.90 3.37 16.58
C LYS A 82 2.02 4.33 16.20
N GLU A 83 2.92 3.94 15.31
CA GLU A 83 3.96 4.83 14.79
C GLU A 83 3.35 6.07 14.15
N ALA A 84 2.37 5.91 13.23
CA ALA A 84 1.71 7.04 12.58
C ALA A 84 0.97 7.97 13.58
N PHE A 85 0.37 7.40 14.60
CA PHE A 85 -0.36 8.15 15.62
C PHE A 85 0.60 8.93 16.55
N GLU A 86 1.71 8.33 16.92
CA GLU A 86 2.80 8.96 17.68
C GLU A 86 3.47 10.06 16.86
N ASP A 87 3.77 9.80 15.59
CA ASP A 87 4.34 10.77 14.65
C ASP A 87 3.40 11.97 14.44
N ALA A 88 2.09 11.76 14.38
CA ALA A 88 1.10 12.82 14.33
C ALA A 88 1.05 13.68 15.62
N GLY A 89 1.63 13.22 16.72
CA GLY A 89 1.55 13.91 18.02
C GLY A 89 0.13 13.99 18.59
N LEU A 90 -0.74 13.03 18.22
CA LEU A 90 -2.12 12.98 18.71
C LEU A 90 -2.18 12.46 20.15
N ASN A 91 -3.04 13.08 20.95
CA ASN A 91 -3.38 12.63 22.30
C ASN A 91 -4.89 12.54 22.47
N MET A 92 -5.42 11.34 22.65
CA MET A 92 -6.86 11.09 22.77
C MET A 92 -7.51 11.73 24.00
N GLU A 93 -6.75 12.23 24.96
CA GLU A 93 -7.29 13.03 26.08
C GLU A 93 -7.81 14.39 25.62
N ASN A 94 -7.28 14.89 24.48
CA ASN A 94 -7.61 16.18 23.91
C ASN A 94 -8.56 16.09 22.70
N GLU A 95 -8.89 14.87 22.28
CA GLU A 95 -9.67 14.61 21.06
C GLU A 95 -11.09 14.10 21.39
N ASP A 96 -12.05 14.41 20.54
CA ASP A 96 -13.32 13.68 20.55
C ASP A 96 -13.15 12.30 19.91
N PRO A 97 -13.20 11.21 20.70
CA PRO A 97 -12.95 9.87 20.17
C PRO A 97 -13.97 9.45 19.09
N PHE A 98 -15.16 10.04 19.05
CA PHE A 98 -16.17 9.77 18.02
C PHE A 98 -15.94 10.54 16.72
N ARG A 99 -15.02 11.51 16.74
CA ARG A 99 -14.54 12.25 15.57
C ARG A 99 -13.24 11.67 15.01
N CYS A 100 -12.64 10.67 15.68
CA CYS A 100 -11.42 9.99 15.29
C CYS A 100 -11.76 8.55 14.86
N GLY A 101 -11.48 8.20 13.59
CA GLY A 101 -11.86 6.92 13.00
C GLY A 101 -10.71 6.13 12.41
N VAL A 102 -11.02 4.94 11.90
CA VAL A 102 -10.08 4.00 11.27
C VAL A 102 -10.67 3.43 9.99
N ILE A 103 -9.94 3.53 8.87
CA ILE A 103 -10.26 2.80 7.64
C ILE A 103 -8.99 2.12 7.15
N VAL A 104 -8.81 0.84 7.47
CA VAL A 104 -7.61 0.07 7.11
C VAL A 104 -8.01 -1.24 6.45
N GLY A 105 -7.45 -1.48 5.25
CA GLY A 105 -7.77 -2.64 4.42
C GLY A 105 -6.74 -3.75 4.50
N SER A 106 -7.20 -4.98 4.22
CA SER A 106 -6.37 -6.13 3.88
C SER A 106 -7.08 -6.87 2.76
N GLY A 107 -6.36 -7.28 1.75
CA GLY A 107 -6.94 -7.97 0.60
C GLY A 107 -7.49 -9.34 0.95
N ILE A 108 -6.87 -10.04 1.90
CA ILE A 108 -7.15 -11.46 2.18
C ILE A 108 -7.44 -11.72 3.67
N GLY A 109 -6.85 -10.95 4.58
CA GLY A 109 -6.81 -11.30 6.01
C GLY A 109 -5.73 -12.36 6.30
N SER A 110 -5.99 -13.37 7.14
CA SER A 110 -5.00 -14.39 7.46
C SER A 110 -5.29 -15.74 6.85
N LEU A 111 -4.64 -16.05 5.72
CA LEU A 111 -4.61 -17.42 5.17
C LEU A 111 -3.91 -18.39 6.11
N GLN A 112 -2.83 -17.98 6.76
CA GLN A 112 -2.08 -18.80 7.73
C GLN A 112 -2.97 -19.30 8.88
N CYS A 113 -3.90 -18.45 9.35
CA CYS A 113 -4.88 -18.86 10.37
C CYS A 113 -5.81 -19.96 9.84
N VAL A 114 -6.26 -19.83 8.59
CA VAL A 114 -7.12 -20.84 7.95
C VAL A 114 -6.37 -22.15 7.80
N GLU A 115 -5.15 -22.15 7.24
CA GLU A 115 -4.29 -23.34 7.09
C GLU A 115 -4.13 -24.10 8.40
N THR A 116 -3.65 -23.37 9.42
CA THR A 116 -3.35 -23.96 10.75
C THR A 116 -4.59 -24.59 11.39
N ASN A 117 -5.75 -23.95 11.25
CA ASN A 117 -6.98 -24.49 11.86
C ASN A 117 -7.58 -25.60 11.02
N TYR A 118 -7.46 -25.56 9.68
CA TYR A 118 -7.88 -26.66 8.82
C TYR A 118 -7.04 -27.93 9.04
N GLU A 119 -5.72 -27.79 9.21
CA GLU A 119 -4.86 -28.92 9.59
C GLU A 119 -5.30 -29.54 10.93
N LYS A 120 -5.65 -28.72 11.95
CA LYS A 120 -6.20 -29.23 13.21
C LYS A 120 -7.51 -30.00 13.03
N ILE A 121 -8.39 -29.57 12.13
CA ILE A 121 -9.63 -30.30 11.82
C ILE A 121 -9.29 -31.70 11.29
N LEU A 122 -8.36 -31.80 10.33
CA LEU A 122 -7.98 -33.03 9.70
C LEU A 122 -7.23 -34.00 10.64
N THR A 123 -6.35 -33.47 11.48
CA THR A 123 -5.44 -34.28 12.32
C THR A 123 -5.96 -34.54 13.73
N LYS A 124 -6.78 -33.64 14.30
CA LYS A 124 -7.22 -33.64 15.71
C LYS A 124 -8.73 -33.53 15.91
N GLY A 125 -9.47 -33.32 14.81
CA GLY A 125 -10.93 -33.17 14.81
C GLY A 125 -11.42 -31.73 15.07
N PRO A 126 -12.71 -31.45 14.76
CA PRO A 126 -13.26 -30.08 14.72
C PRO A 126 -13.26 -29.37 16.08
N ASN A 127 -13.27 -30.10 17.18
CA ASN A 127 -13.26 -29.53 18.53
C ASN A 127 -11.87 -28.96 18.96
N LYS A 128 -10.86 -29.02 18.09
CA LYS A 128 -9.50 -28.49 18.33
C LYS A 128 -9.23 -27.20 17.57
N VAL A 129 -10.20 -26.68 16.85
CA VAL A 129 -10.11 -25.36 16.20
C VAL A 129 -9.92 -24.26 17.27
N ASN A 130 -9.10 -23.27 16.95
CA ASN A 130 -8.91 -22.12 17.83
C ASN A 130 -10.24 -21.38 18.02
N PRO A 131 -10.71 -21.16 19.27
CA PRO A 131 -11.95 -20.39 19.52
C PRO A 131 -11.96 -18.99 18.92
N LEU A 132 -10.79 -18.39 18.69
CA LEU A 132 -10.62 -17.07 18.08
C LEU A 132 -10.35 -17.14 16.56
N MET A 133 -10.47 -18.31 15.92
CA MET A 133 -10.14 -18.46 14.49
C MET A 133 -10.85 -17.39 13.63
N VAL A 134 -12.13 -17.18 13.81
CA VAL A 134 -12.89 -16.21 13.00
C VAL A 134 -12.36 -14.78 13.17
N PRO A 135 -12.29 -14.20 14.38
CA PRO A 135 -11.75 -12.85 14.55
C PRO A 135 -10.24 -12.75 14.23
N LEU A 136 -9.49 -13.84 14.19
CA LEU A 136 -8.09 -13.82 13.77
C LEU A 136 -7.94 -13.74 12.25
N MET A 137 -8.84 -14.39 11.48
CA MET A 137 -8.68 -14.50 10.04
C MET A 137 -9.31 -13.36 9.23
N ILE A 138 -10.40 -12.74 9.72
CA ILE A 138 -11.18 -11.78 8.92
C ILE A 138 -10.45 -10.43 8.76
N SER A 139 -10.49 -9.89 7.54
CA SER A 139 -9.69 -8.72 7.13
C SER A 139 -9.99 -7.42 7.88
N ASN A 140 -11.24 -7.24 8.36
CA ASN A 140 -11.63 -6.04 9.12
C ASN A 140 -10.99 -5.95 10.52
N MET A 141 -10.35 -7.02 10.99
CA MET A 141 -9.75 -7.02 12.32
C MET A 141 -8.47 -6.20 12.42
N ALA A 142 -7.83 -5.86 11.32
CA ALA A 142 -6.78 -4.85 11.32
C ALA A 142 -7.32 -3.50 11.83
N ALA A 143 -8.39 -2.99 11.20
CA ALA A 143 -9.06 -1.75 11.63
C ALA A 143 -9.62 -1.85 13.05
N GLY A 144 -10.28 -2.98 13.39
CA GLY A 144 -10.84 -3.21 14.72
C GLY A 144 -9.78 -3.20 15.82
N ASN A 145 -8.63 -3.86 15.61
CA ASN A 145 -7.53 -3.87 16.58
C ASN A 145 -6.89 -2.47 16.74
N ILE A 146 -6.71 -1.71 15.65
CA ILE A 146 -6.23 -0.32 15.72
C ILE A 146 -7.18 0.54 16.55
N SER A 147 -8.48 0.48 16.26
CA SER A 147 -9.53 1.21 17.01
C SER A 147 -9.46 0.90 18.52
N ILE A 148 -9.34 -0.38 18.90
CA ILE A 148 -9.22 -0.82 20.29
C ILE A 148 -7.93 -0.30 20.93
N GLN A 149 -6.78 -0.40 20.24
CA GLN A 149 -5.48 -0.04 20.80
C GLN A 149 -5.30 1.47 20.97
N LEU A 150 -5.89 2.27 20.09
CA LEU A 150 -5.76 3.73 20.08
C LEU A 150 -6.98 4.46 20.69
N GLY A 151 -8.06 3.74 21.03
CA GLY A 151 -9.27 4.34 21.63
C GLY A 151 -10.12 5.15 20.64
N LEU A 152 -10.02 4.88 19.33
CA LEU A 152 -10.72 5.60 18.26
C LEU A 152 -12.15 5.05 18.14
N LYS A 153 -13.18 5.86 18.38
CA LYS A 153 -14.58 5.43 18.43
C LYS A 153 -15.43 5.96 17.27
N GLY A 154 -14.82 6.68 16.34
CA GLY A 154 -15.47 7.12 15.11
C GLY A 154 -15.67 5.96 14.12
N LYS A 155 -15.88 6.28 12.85
CA LYS A 155 -16.07 5.27 11.80
C LYS A 155 -14.90 4.27 11.82
N CYS A 156 -15.20 2.98 12.01
CA CYS A 156 -14.23 1.89 11.98
C CYS A 156 -14.66 0.86 10.92
N THR A 157 -13.93 0.78 9.82
CA THR A 157 -14.27 -0.13 8.71
C THR A 157 -13.04 -0.55 7.93
N ASN A 158 -13.20 -1.49 7.01
CA ASN A 158 -12.19 -1.80 6.01
C ASN A 158 -12.82 -1.84 4.62
N VAL A 159 -12.00 -1.60 3.61
CA VAL A 159 -12.36 -1.78 2.20
C VAL A 159 -11.52 -2.90 1.64
N VAL A 160 -12.15 -3.86 0.97
CA VAL A 160 -11.48 -5.00 0.34
C VAL A 160 -11.66 -4.89 -1.17
N THR A 161 -10.59 -4.50 -1.85
CA THR A 161 -10.51 -4.35 -3.30
C THR A 161 -9.18 -4.91 -3.83
N ALA A 162 -8.83 -6.10 -3.29
CA ALA A 162 -7.58 -6.79 -3.60
C ALA A 162 -6.37 -5.85 -3.42
N CYS A 163 -5.51 -5.70 -4.44
CA CYS A 163 -4.30 -4.88 -4.38
C CYS A 163 -4.57 -3.37 -4.22
N ALA A 164 -5.79 -2.90 -4.49
CA ALA A 164 -6.18 -1.50 -4.32
C ALA A 164 -6.77 -1.18 -2.93
N SER A 165 -6.86 -2.16 -2.01
CA SER A 165 -7.53 -2.00 -0.71
C SER A 165 -6.96 -0.83 0.11
N GLY A 166 -5.63 -0.71 0.23
CA GLY A 166 -4.99 0.36 1.00
C GLY A 166 -5.27 1.75 0.41
N THR A 167 -5.19 1.88 -0.91
CA THR A 167 -5.46 3.13 -1.61
C THR A 167 -6.92 3.56 -1.49
N HIS A 168 -7.87 2.63 -1.65
CA HIS A 168 -9.29 2.90 -1.42
C HIS A 168 -9.57 3.27 0.05
N CYS A 169 -8.92 2.61 1.01
CA CYS A 169 -9.06 2.95 2.43
C CYS A 169 -8.62 4.39 2.72
N ILE A 170 -7.50 4.83 2.15
CA ILE A 170 -7.02 6.22 2.28
C ILE A 170 -7.99 7.19 1.58
N GLY A 171 -8.48 6.84 0.38
CA GLY A 171 -9.44 7.63 -0.36
C GLY A 171 -10.79 7.78 0.37
N ASP A 172 -11.30 6.71 0.97
CA ASP A 172 -12.55 6.77 1.74
C ASP A 172 -12.38 7.51 3.07
N ALA A 173 -11.20 7.44 3.69
CA ALA A 173 -10.84 8.25 4.86
C ALA A 173 -10.77 9.74 4.50
N PHE A 174 -10.16 10.08 3.35
CA PHE A 174 -10.17 11.41 2.80
C PHE A 174 -11.61 11.94 2.63
N ARG A 175 -12.51 11.14 2.05
CA ARG A 175 -13.93 11.49 1.92
C ARG A 175 -14.60 11.74 3.27
N ALA A 176 -14.36 10.86 4.26
CA ALA A 176 -14.95 11.02 5.59
C ALA A 176 -14.59 12.36 6.23
N ILE A 177 -13.33 12.79 6.11
CA ILE A 177 -12.90 14.10 6.62
C ILE A 177 -13.47 15.24 5.75
N GLN A 178 -13.37 15.10 4.43
CA GLN A 178 -13.80 16.13 3.47
C GLN A 178 -15.29 16.49 3.61
N TYR A 179 -16.13 15.49 3.94
CA TYR A 179 -17.57 15.70 4.16
C TYR A 179 -17.94 15.99 5.62
N GLY A 180 -16.98 16.00 6.53
CA GLY A 180 -17.19 16.36 7.93
C GLY A 180 -17.66 15.23 8.84
N ASP A 181 -17.56 13.97 8.39
CA ASP A 181 -17.91 12.80 9.22
C ASP A 181 -16.85 12.56 10.31
N ALA A 182 -15.60 12.93 10.06
CA ALA A 182 -14.48 12.80 10.98
C ALA A 182 -13.58 14.03 10.95
N ASP A 183 -12.74 14.23 11.98
CA ASP A 183 -11.67 15.22 12.01
C ASP A 183 -10.32 14.56 11.84
N VAL A 184 -10.17 13.33 12.32
CA VAL A 184 -8.97 12.51 12.24
C VAL A 184 -9.32 11.10 11.72
N MET A 185 -8.54 10.60 10.77
CA MET A 185 -8.68 9.22 10.26
C MET A 185 -7.31 8.54 10.20
N VAL A 186 -7.20 7.39 10.85
CA VAL A 186 -6.11 6.44 10.65
C VAL A 186 -6.46 5.56 9.46
N ALA A 187 -5.66 5.61 8.39
CA ALA A 187 -6.00 4.97 7.12
C ALA A 187 -4.79 4.27 6.49
N GLY A 188 -5.05 3.28 5.64
CA GLY A 188 -4.00 2.57 4.93
C GLY A 188 -4.33 1.11 4.67
N GLY A 189 -3.28 0.29 4.58
CA GLY A 189 -3.42 -1.13 4.28
C GLY A 189 -2.39 -2.01 4.97
N THR A 190 -2.70 -3.28 5.05
CA THR A 190 -1.85 -4.31 5.67
C THR A 190 -2.05 -5.66 4.99
N GLU A 191 -1.01 -6.49 4.94
CA GLU A 191 -1.08 -7.85 4.41
C GLU A 191 0.03 -8.73 5.00
N ALA A 192 -0.28 -10.04 5.21
CA ALA A 192 0.70 -11.03 5.62
C ALA A 192 0.36 -12.41 5.00
N SER A 193 0.41 -12.46 3.66
CA SER A 193 -0.03 -13.63 2.88
C SER A 193 1.12 -14.50 2.37
N VAL A 194 2.36 -14.31 2.89
CA VAL A 194 3.50 -15.19 2.61
C VAL A 194 3.37 -16.46 3.47
N CYS A 195 2.62 -17.41 2.92
CA CYS A 195 2.35 -18.73 3.51
C CYS A 195 2.16 -19.75 2.38
N PRO A 196 2.15 -21.07 2.66
CA PRO A 196 2.01 -22.11 1.64
C PRO A 196 0.83 -21.90 0.68
N THR A 197 -0.37 -21.67 1.20
CA THR A 197 -1.56 -21.43 0.37
C THR A 197 -1.45 -20.14 -0.45
N GLY A 198 -0.87 -19.08 0.10
CA GLY A 198 -0.65 -17.82 -0.63
C GLY A 198 0.28 -18.00 -1.82
N ILE A 199 1.46 -18.58 -1.60
CA ILE A 199 2.43 -18.87 -2.68
C ILE A 199 1.84 -19.85 -3.70
N ALA A 200 1.21 -20.94 -3.27
CA ALA A 200 0.63 -21.92 -4.17
C ALA A 200 -0.52 -21.31 -5.01
N GLY A 201 -1.40 -20.53 -4.39
CA GLY A 201 -2.55 -19.92 -5.05
C GLY A 201 -2.14 -18.92 -6.14
N PHE A 202 -1.24 -17.99 -5.83
CA PHE A 202 -0.74 -17.03 -6.82
C PHE A 202 0.18 -17.69 -7.88
N THR A 203 0.90 -18.77 -7.54
CA THR A 203 1.66 -19.57 -8.52
C THR A 203 0.71 -20.27 -9.50
N ALA A 204 -0.38 -20.89 -9.01
CA ALA A 204 -1.38 -21.54 -9.84
C ALA A 204 -2.08 -20.54 -10.78
N LEU A 205 -2.25 -19.31 -10.36
CA LEU A 205 -2.75 -18.20 -11.18
C LEU A 205 -1.73 -17.70 -12.21
N THR A 206 -0.48 -18.20 -12.20
CA THR A 206 0.63 -17.72 -13.03
C THR A 206 0.95 -16.24 -12.86
N ALA A 207 0.67 -15.69 -11.67
CA ALA A 207 0.86 -14.28 -11.37
C ALA A 207 2.24 -13.97 -10.75
N LEU A 208 2.87 -14.97 -10.12
CA LEU A 208 4.19 -14.81 -9.50
C LEU A 208 5.31 -15.00 -10.52
N SER A 209 6.38 -14.21 -10.36
CA SER A 209 7.64 -14.45 -11.05
C SER A 209 8.19 -15.82 -10.66
N THR A 210 8.67 -16.54 -11.66
CA THR A 210 9.36 -17.84 -11.48
C THR A 210 10.87 -17.71 -11.53
N THR A 211 11.36 -16.50 -11.70
CA THR A 211 12.75 -16.14 -11.55
C THR A 211 13.08 -16.12 -10.05
N ASN A 212 13.70 -17.18 -9.55
CA ASN A 212 14.10 -17.30 -8.13
C ASN A 212 15.41 -16.56 -7.83
N ASP A 213 15.64 -15.43 -8.47
CA ASP A 213 16.75 -14.51 -8.22
C ASP A 213 16.19 -13.24 -7.53
N PRO A 214 16.53 -12.99 -6.27
CA PRO A 214 15.99 -11.87 -5.51
C PRO A 214 16.20 -10.49 -6.14
N GLU A 215 17.29 -10.29 -6.87
CA GLU A 215 17.66 -9.01 -7.47
C GLU A 215 16.94 -8.75 -8.80
N HIS A 216 16.51 -9.81 -9.50
CA HIS A 216 15.92 -9.71 -10.84
C HIS A 216 14.49 -10.23 -10.95
N ALA A 217 13.89 -10.74 -9.88
CA ALA A 217 12.53 -11.27 -9.92
C ALA A 217 11.46 -10.18 -10.00
N SER A 218 11.65 -9.06 -9.29
CA SER A 218 10.77 -7.88 -9.39
C SER A 218 11.45 -6.82 -10.24
N ARG A 219 11.01 -6.72 -11.50
CA ARG A 219 11.58 -5.81 -12.53
C ARG A 219 10.47 -5.09 -13.31
N PRO A 220 9.74 -4.16 -12.65
CA PRO A 220 8.65 -3.44 -13.29
C PRO A 220 9.10 -2.76 -14.60
N PHE A 221 8.26 -2.84 -15.64
CA PHE A 221 8.50 -2.27 -16.98
C PHE A 221 9.66 -2.88 -17.77
N ASP A 222 10.33 -3.91 -17.25
CA ASP A 222 11.36 -4.65 -18.01
C ASP A 222 10.70 -5.55 -19.07
N LYS A 223 11.38 -5.71 -20.23
CA LYS A 223 10.88 -6.57 -21.32
C LYS A 223 10.81 -8.05 -20.94
N ASP A 224 11.66 -8.48 -20.01
CA ASP A 224 11.81 -9.88 -19.58
C ASP A 224 11.03 -10.15 -18.27
N ARG A 225 10.17 -9.21 -17.80
CA ARG A 225 9.33 -9.38 -16.61
C ARG A 225 8.37 -10.56 -16.78
N ASP A 226 8.20 -11.35 -15.72
CA ASP A 226 7.45 -12.61 -15.79
C ASP A 226 6.42 -12.80 -14.66
N GLY A 227 6.23 -11.80 -13.80
CA GLY A 227 5.30 -11.86 -12.68
C GLY A 227 5.73 -11.00 -11.51
N PHE A 228 4.88 -10.87 -10.51
CA PHE A 228 5.22 -10.13 -9.29
C PHE A 228 5.91 -11.03 -8.24
N VAL A 229 6.60 -10.46 -7.30
CA VAL A 229 7.10 -11.13 -6.09
C VAL A 229 6.13 -10.84 -4.94
N LEU A 230 5.60 -11.88 -4.30
CA LEU A 230 4.70 -11.71 -3.15
C LEU A 230 5.44 -11.09 -1.96
N GLY A 231 4.87 -10.03 -1.39
CA GLY A 231 5.40 -9.35 -0.22
C GLY A 231 4.36 -9.22 0.90
N GLU A 232 4.81 -8.73 2.04
CA GLU A 232 3.98 -8.48 3.22
C GLU A 232 4.40 -7.20 3.94
N GLY A 233 3.51 -6.65 4.75
CA GLY A 233 3.78 -5.44 5.51
C GLY A 233 2.53 -4.61 5.78
N SER A 234 2.73 -3.36 6.15
CA SER A 234 1.67 -2.38 6.41
C SER A 234 2.18 -0.97 6.16
N GLY A 235 1.33 -0.13 5.56
CA GLY A 235 1.52 1.30 5.46
C GLY A 235 0.28 2.02 5.99
N ILE A 236 0.48 2.84 7.01
CA ILE A 236 -0.60 3.56 7.71
C ILE A 236 -0.27 5.04 7.76
N VAL A 237 -1.28 5.85 7.56
CA VAL A 237 -1.19 7.30 7.63
C VAL A 237 -2.25 7.89 8.55
N VAL A 238 -1.97 9.01 9.16
CA VAL A 238 -2.96 9.85 9.82
C VAL A 238 -3.34 10.96 8.86
N LEU A 239 -4.61 10.98 8.48
CA LEU A 239 -5.25 12.08 7.77
C LEU A 239 -6.01 12.95 8.76
N GLU A 240 -5.93 14.25 8.57
CA GLU A 240 -6.51 15.21 9.50
C GLU A 240 -7.14 16.39 8.76
N GLU A 241 -8.19 16.95 9.30
CA GLU A 241 -8.75 18.21 8.81
C GLU A 241 -7.76 19.35 9.04
N LEU A 242 -7.56 20.20 8.05
CA LEU A 242 -6.50 21.21 8.06
C LEU A 242 -6.58 22.16 9.24
N GLU A 243 -7.76 22.71 9.56
CA GLU A 243 -7.89 23.69 10.65
C GLU A 243 -7.75 23.02 12.03
N HIS A 244 -8.18 21.75 12.14
CA HIS A 244 -7.92 20.92 13.30
C HIS A 244 -6.41 20.71 13.52
N ALA A 245 -5.69 20.31 12.47
CA ALA A 245 -4.23 20.13 12.51
C ALA A 245 -3.49 21.42 12.90
N LYS A 246 -3.88 22.55 12.30
CA LYS A 246 -3.32 23.87 12.63
C LYS A 246 -3.59 24.28 14.08
N ALA A 247 -4.81 24.08 14.57
CA ALA A 247 -5.22 24.49 15.90
C ALA A 247 -4.41 23.80 17.02
N ARG A 248 -3.98 22.55 16.78
CA ARG A 248 -3.12 21.81 17.71
C ARG A 248 -1.61 21.93 17.41
N GLY A 249 -1.23 22.67 16.37
CA GLY A 249 0.18 22.86 15.98
C GLY A 249 0.85 21.60 15.37
N ALA A 250 0.08 20.78 14.66
CA ALA A 250 0.58 19.56 14.05
C ALA A 250 1.65 19.83 12.98
N GLN A 251 2.62 18.94 12.87
CA GLN A 251 3.46 18.83 11.68
C GLN A 251 2.57 18.40 10.50
N ILE A 252 2.60 19.13 9.40
CA ILE A 252 1.89 18.78 8.16
C ILE A 252 2.93 18.37 7.11
N TYR A 253 2.82 17.14 6.62
CA TYR A 253 3.75 16.55 5.67
C TYR A 253 3.39 16.83 4.21
N ALA A 254 2.10 16.71 3.90
CA ALA A 254 1.54 16.94 2.58
C ALA A 254 0.04 17.19 2.69
N GLU A 255 -0.61 17.58 1.59
CA GLU A 255 -2.06 17.66 1.48
C GLU A 255 -2.56 16.58 0.51
N LEU A 256 -3.58 15.83 0.90
CA LEU A 256 -4.30 14.93 0.00
C LEU A 256 -5.42 15.73 -0.66
N VAL A 257 -5.31 15.94 -1.98
CA VAL A 257 -6.16 16.88 -2.71
C VAL A 257 -7.11 16.23 -3.70
N GLY A 258 -6.86 14.98 -4.09
CA GLY A 258 -7.70 14.27 -5.05
C GLY A 258 -7.75 12.76 -4.83
N TYR A 259 -8.91 12.18 -5.16
CA TYR A 259 -9.14 10.74 -5.13
C TYR A 259 -10.03 10.34 -6.31
N GLY A 260 -9.52 9.42 -7.12
CA GLY A 260 -10.27 8.79 -8.21
C GLY A 260 -10.41 7.29 -7.98
N ALA A 261 -11.60 6.77 -8.19
CA ALA A 261 -11.91 5.35 -8.11
C ALA A 261 -12.79 4.94 -9.29
N THR A 262 -12.43 3.83 -9.95
CA THR A 262 -13.15 3.29 -11.12
C THR A 262 -13.11 1.76 -11.10
N GLY A 263 -13.89 1.16 -11.99
CA GLY A 263 -13.82 -0.27 -12.28
C GLY A 263 -13.69 -0.51 -13.78
N ASP A 264 -12.86 -1.50 -14.16
CA ASP A 264 -12.64 -1.85 -15.58
C ASP A 264 -13.85 -2.51 -16.23
N ALA A 265 -14.65 -3.24 -15.44
CA ALA A 265 -15.77 -4.08 -15.94
C ALA A 265 -15.34 -5.01 -17.10
N TYR A 266 -14.14 -5.56 -17.05
CA TYR A 266 -13.49 -6.29 -18.14
C TYR A 266 -13.20 -7.75 -17.79
N HIS A 267 -12.30 -8.02 -16.83
CA HIS A 267 -11.84 -9.38 -16.50
C HIS A 267 -11.56 -9.53 -14.99
N ILE A 268 -11.61 -10.77 -14.46
CA ILE A 268 -11.43 -11.01 -13.03
C ILE A 268 -10.00 -10.76 -12.53
N THR A 269 -8.98 -10.88 -13.38
CA THR A 269 -7.56 -10.76 -12.98
C THR A 269 -6.73 -9.87 -13.90
N SER A 270 -7.13 -9.67 -15.16
CA SER A 270 -6.41 -8.81 -16.11
C SER A 270 -6.98 -7.41 -16.10
N PRO A 271 -6.15 -6.36 -16.05
CA PRO A 271 -6.63 -5.00 -16.31
C PRO A 271 -7.09 -4.85 -17.77
N ALA A 272 -7.91 -3.84 -18.05
CA ALA A 272 -8.38 -3.53 -19.39
C ALA A 272 -7.21 -3.12 -20.29
N GLU A 273 -7.16 -3.68 -21.50
CA GLU A 273 -6.02 -3.54 -22.43
C GLU A 273 -5.78 -2.11 -22.92
N ASP A 274 -6.82 -1.29 -22.92
CA ASP A 274 -6.77 0.12 -23.30
C ASP A 274 -6.33 1.05 -22.16
N GLY A 275 -6.34 0.56 -20.91
CA GLY A 275 -6.02 1.33 -19.71
C GLY A 275 -7.06 2.39 -19.35
N GLU A 276 -8.28 2.34 -19.94
CA GLU A 276 -9.30 3.38 -19.77
C GLU A 276 -9.70 3.54 -18.29
N GLY A 277 -9.95 2.44 -17.57
CA GLY A 277 -10.37 2.48 -16.17
C GLY A 277 -9.35 3.17 -15.27
N ALA A 278 -8.09 2.74 -15.34
CA ALA A 278 -7.00 3.32 -14.57
C ALA A 278 -6.70 4.78 -14.99
N GLY A 279 -6.71 5.08 -16.30
CA GLY A 279 -6.56 6.43 -16.82
C GLY A 279 -7.66 7.37 -16.33
N MET A 280 -8.90 6.88 -16.27
CA MET A 280 -10.02 7.64 -15.74
C MET A 280 -9.90 7.90 -14.23
N ALA A 281 -9.40 6.94 -13.45
CA ALA A 281 -9.14 7.15 -12.02
C ALA A 281 -8.16 8.31 -11.79
N MET A 282 -7.06 8.36 -12.55
CA MET A 282 -6.11 9.48 -12.52
C MET A 282 -6.76 10.82 -12.90
N LYS A 283 -7.54 10.84 -13.99
CA LYS A 283 -8.29 12.05 -14.44
C LYS A 283 -9.27 12.54 -13.38
N LEU A 284 -9.97 11.64 -12.70
CA LEU A 284 -10.91 12.00 -11.63
C LEU A 284 -10.18 12.61 -10.43
N ALA A 285 -9.02 12.07 -10.04
CA ALA A 285 -8.22 12.63 -8.96
C ALA A 285 -7.71 14.04 -9.31
N MET A 286 -7.17 14.24 -10.51
CA MET A 286 -6.72 15.55 -10.98
C MET A 286 -7.87 16.56 -11.08
N LYS A 287 -9.02 16.14 -11.66
CA LYS A 287 -10.21 16.99 -11.77
C LYS A 287 -10.72 17.46 -10.41
N GLU A 288 -10.73 16.57 -9.41
CA GLU A 288 -11.14 16.96 -8.06
C GLU A 288 -10.21 17.99 -7.44
N ALA A 289 -8.92 17.83 -7.65
CA ALA A 289 -7.89 18.74 -7.16
C ALA A 289 -7.81 20.06 -7.95
N GLY A 290 -8.40 20.12 -9.15
CA GLY A 290 -8.24 21.25 -10.07
C GLY A 290 -6.80 21.38 -10.59
N VAL A 291 -6.14 20.24 -10.82
CA VAL A 291 -4.73 20.13 -11.25
C VAL A 291 -4.70 19.66 -12.71
N GLU A 292 -3.93 20.36 -13.53
CA GLU A 292 -3.72 20.02 -14.93
C GLU A 292 -2.58 18.97 -15.07
N PRO A 293 -2.57 18.16 -16.15
CA PRO A 293 -1.57 17.11 -16.36
C PRO A 293 -0.12 17.60 -16.29
N GLU A 294 0.18 18.79 -16.76
CA GLU A 294 1.52 19.40 -16.81
C GLU A 294 2.06 19.74 -15.42
N GLN A 295 1.22 19.76 -14.40
CA GLN A 295 1.61 20.01 -13.01
C GLN A 295 2.06 18.76 -12.26
N ILE A 296 1.83 17.58 -12.84
CA ILE A 296 2.20 16.31 -12.19
C ILE A 296 3.71 16.08 -12.34
N ASP A 297 4.40 16.00 -11.22
CA ASP A 297 5.84 15.79 -11.16
C ASP A 297 6.23 14.32 -11.17
N TYR A 298 5.40 13.48 -10.53
CA TYR A 298 5.73 12.11 -10.23
C TYR A 298 4.48 11.22 -10.20
N VAL A 299 4.62 10.01 -10.76
CA VAL A 299 3.64 8.93 -10.66
C VAL A 299 4.30 7.73 -9.98
N ASN A 300 3.86 7.40 -8.78
CA ASN A 300 4.16 6.12 -8.15
C ASN A 300 3.19 5.09 -8.75
N ALA A 301 3.68 4.29 -9.67
CA ALA A 301 2.88 3.36 -10.42
C ALA A 301 2.52 2.10 -9.61
N HIS A 302 1.43 1.46 -9.98
CA HIS A 302 1.15 0.11 -9.51
C HIS A 302 2.28 -0.85 -9.88
N GLY A 303 2.76 -0.84 -11.14
CA GLY A 303 4.03 -1.40 -11.58
C GLY A 303 4.40 -2.73 -10.95
N THR A 304 3.64 -3.80 -11.24
CA THR A 304 3.76 -5.09 -10.55
C THR A 304 4.86 -6.00 -11.08
N SER A 305 5.52 -5.65 -12.18
CA SER A 305 6.42 -6.56 -12.89
C SER A 305 5.67 -7.71 -13.60
N THR A 306 4.37 -7.58 -13.82
CA THR A 306 3.61 -8.47 -14.69
C THR A 306 3.50 -7.88 -16.09
N HIS A 307 3.51 -8.75 -17.12
CA HIS A 307 3.55 -8.28 -18.51
C HIS A 307 2.37 -7.33 -18.82
N HIS A 308 1.15 -7.74 -18.51
CA HIS A 308 -0.06 -7.00 -18.86
C HIS A 308 -0.23 -5.74 -18.01
N ASN A 309 -0.02 -5.81 -16.69
CA ASN A 309 -0.22 -4.64 -15.84
C ASN A 309 0.66 -3.48 -16.28
N ASP A 310 1.97 -3.71 -16.42
CA ASP A 310 2.91 -2.62 -16.66
C ASP A 310 2.71 -1.98 -18.04
N LEU A 311 2.36 -2.79 -19.04
CA LEU A 311 2.00 -2.32 -20.37
C LEU A 311 0.72 -1.48 -20.34
N PHE A 312 -0.34 -1.97 -19.68
CA PHE A 312 -1.65 -1.30 -19.69
C PHE A 312 -1.67 -0.07 -18.77
N GLU A 313 -0.90 -0.09 -17.68
CA GLU A 313 -0.70 1.10 -16.85
C GLU A 313 0.09 2.19 -17.60
N THR A 314 1.08 1.81 -18.42
CA THR A 314 1.76 2.75 -19.31
C THR A 314 0.76 3.46 -20.23
N LYS A 315 -0.17 2.73 -20.83
CA LYS A 315 -1.24 3.30 -21.65
C LYS A 315 -2.16 4.19 -20.81
N ALA A 316 -2.53 3.77 -19.61
CA ALA A 316 -3.38 4.54 -18.70
C ALA A 316 -2.75 5.88 -18.31
N ILE A 317 -1.45 5.90 -17.99
CA ILE A 317 -0.72 7.14 -17.69
C ILE A 317 -0.72 8.08 -18.89
N LYS A 318 -0.44 7.57 -20.10
CA LYS A 318 -0.52 8.35 -21.33
C LYS A 318 -1.93 8.88 -21.61
N LEU A 319 -2.96 8.07 -21.38
CA LEU A 319 -4.36 8.48 -21.51
C LEU A 319 -4.73 9.59 -20.52
N ALA A 320 -4.20 9.53 -19.30
CA ALA A 320 -4.48 10.50 -18.25
C ALA A 320 -3.75 11.83 -18.45
N LEU A 321 -2.46 11.78 -18.79
CA LEU A 321 -1.57 12.94 -18.82
C LEU A 321 -1.34 13.50 -20.22
N GLY A 322 -1.74 12.79 -21.29
CA GLY A 322 -1.51 13.23 -22.66
C GLY A 322 -0.03 13.44 -22.97
N ASP A 323 0.31 14.59 -23.55
CA ASP A 323 1.71 14.93 -23.90
C ASP A 323 2.60 15.11 -22.66
N ALA A 324 2.04 15.51 -21.51
CA ALA A 324 2.78 15.66 -20.25
C ALA A 324 3.33 14.33 -19.70
N ALA A 325 2.80 13.19 -20.15
CA ALA A 325 3.31 11.87 -19.76
C ALA A 325 4.79 11.64 -20.09
N LYS A 326 5.35 12.40 -21.06
CA LYS A 326 6.77 12.30 -21.47
C LYS A 326 7.73 12.93 -20.47
N ASP A 327 7.24 13.91 -19.70
CA ASP A 327 8.03 14.72 -18.78
C ASP A 327 7.90 14.27 -17.32
N VAL A 328 6.86 13.49 -17.01
CA VAL A 328 6.62 12.95 -15.68
C VAL A 328 7.62 11.82 -15.35
N VAL A 329 8.09 11.80 -14.10
CA VAL A 329 8.88 10.67 -13.59
C VAL A 329 7.92 9.59 -13.09
N VAL A 330 8.13 8.35 -13.52
CA VAL A 330 7.36 7.18 -13.10
C VAL A 330 8.30 6.21 -12.38
N ASN A 331 7.87 5.53 -11.35
CA ASN A 331 8.60 4.41 -10.78
C ASN A 331 7.66 3.37 -10.17
N SER A 332 8.22 2.26 -9.70
CA SER A 332 7.51 1.29 -8.87
C SER A 332 8.31 0.92 -7.64
N THR A 333 7.72 1.18 -6.46
CA THR A 333 8.27 0.79 -5.16
C THR A 333 8.34 -0.74 -5.00
N LYS A 334 7.48 -1.48 -5.72
CA LYS A 334 7.46 -2.95 -5.73
C LYS A 334 8.75 -3.58 -6.25
N SER A 335 9.56 -2.83 -6.99
CA SER A 335 10.90 -3.26 -7.40
C SER A 335 11.81 -3.60 -6.21
N MET A 336 11.63 -2.94 -5.06
CA MET A 336 12.44 -3.14 -3.84
C MET A 336 11.76 -4.03 -2.79
N ILE A 337 10.45 -3.93 -2.66
CA ILE A 337 9.71 -4.56 -1.54
C ILE A 337 8.76 -5.67 -1.98
N GLY A 338 8.70 -5.99 -3.29
CA GLY A 338 7.68 -6.89 -3.82
C GLY A 338 6.27 -6.28 -3.78
N HIS A 339 5.27 -7.08 -4.07
CA HIS A 339 3.88 -6.66 -4.07
C HIS A 339 3.20 -7.03 -2.75
N LEU A 340 2.92 -6.03 -1.92
CA LEU A 340 2.33 -6.20 -0.58
C LEU A 340 0.80 -6.32 -0.62
N LEU A 341 0.20 -6.62 -1.77
CA LEU A 341 -1.24 -6.79 -1.96
C LEU A 341 -2.04 -5.62 -1.35
N GLY A 342 -2.92 -5.90 -0.38
CA GLY A 342 -3.75 -4.88 0.27
C GLY A 342 -2.98 -3.82 1.05
N ALA A 343 -1.72 -4.07 1.41
CA ALA A 343 -0.83 -3.09 2.06
C ALA A 343 -0.17 -2.13 1.07
N ALA A 344 -0.06 -2.51 -0.21
CA ALA A 344 0.76 -1.81 -1.21
C ALA A 344 0.48 -0.31 -1.26
N GLY A 345 -0.78 0.07 -1.46
CA GLY A 345 -1.14 1.49 -1.59
C GLY A 345 -0.87 2.32 -0.33
N GLY A 346 -0.93 1.72 0.86
CA GLY A 346 -0.56 2.40 2.11
C GLY A 346 0.93 2.70 2.19
N VAL A 347 1.76 1.71 1.86
CA VAL A 347 3.23 1.85 1.86
C VAL A 347 3.69 2.81 0.75
N GLU A 348 3.11 2.71 -0.44
CA GLU A 348 3.39 3.60 -1.58
C GLU A 348 2.97 5.05 -1.30
N PHE A 349 1.88 5.26 -0.57
CA PHE A 349 1.49 6.60 -0.12
C PHE A 349 2.55 7.22 0.82
N VAL A 350 3.11 6.43 1.75
CA VAL A 350 4.23 6.87 2.61
C VAL A 350 5.43 7.29 1.76
N VAL A 351 5.78 6.51 0.72
CA VAL A 351 6.86 6.87 -0.23
C VAL A 351 6.56 8.20 -0.92
N CYS A 352 5.33 8.41 -1.40
CA CYS A 352 4.93 9.65 -2.07
C CYS A 352 5.07 10.88 -1.16
N VAL A 353 4.63 10.77 0.11
CA VAL A 353 4.80 11.84 1.11
C VAL A 353 6.28 12.14 1.34
N LYS A 354 7.10 11.11 1.51
CA LYS A 354 8.55 11.26 1.71
C LYS A 354 9.25 11.85 0.48
N SER A 355 8.80 11.49 -0.72
CA SER A 355 9.31 12.06 -1.98
C SER A 355 9.02 13.57 -2.08
N ILE A 356 7.83 14.02 -1.66
CA ILE A 356 7.48 15.44 -1.58
C ILE A 356 8.39 16.18 -0.59
N GLN A 357 8.64 15.58 0.58
CA GLN A 357 9.44 16.22 1.63
C GLN A 357 10.91 16.38 1.26
N ASP A 358 11.49 15.33 0.71
CA ASP A 358 12.93 15.25 0.46
C ASP A 358 13.33 15.69 -0.97
N GLY A 359 12.35 15.92 -1.88
CA GLY A 359 12.66 16.18 -3.29
C GLY A 359 13.37 15.01 -3.97
N PHE A 360 13.04 13.78 -3.56
CA PHE A 360 13.73 12.56 -3.99
C PHE A 360 12.73 11.53 -4.50
N ILE A 361 12.87 11.14 -5.77
CA ILE A 361 12.11 10.06 -6.40
C ILE A 361 13.04 8.87 -6.57
N HIS A 362 12.75 7.75 -5.92
CA HIS A 362 13.61 6.57 -5.95
C HIS A 362 13.64 5.91 -7.34
N GLN A 363 14.71 5.20 -7.62
CA GLN A 363 14.84 4.40 -8.83
C GLN A 363 13.92 3.17 -8.84
N THR A 364 13.56 2.68 -10.01
CA THR A 364 13.00 1.35 -10.22
C THR A 364 14.16 0.36 -10.31
N VAL A 365 14.35 -0.43 -9.24
CA VAL A 365 15.45 -1.42 -9.14
C VAL A 365 15.11 -2.68 -9.92
N GLY A 366 16.12 -3.46 -10.35
CA GLY A 366 15.93 -4.74 -11.04
C GLY A 366 15.58 -4.63 -12.52
N THR A 367 15.18 -3.45 -13.00
CA THR A 367 14.89 -3.18 -14.41
C THR A 367 16.16 -2.78 -15.13
N GLU A 368 16.58 -3.59 -16.11
CA GLU A 368 17.79 -3.34 -16.92
C GLU A 368 17.44 -3.00 -18.37
N ASN A 369 16.41 -3.64 -18.91
CA ASN A 369 16.01 -3.51 -20.30
C ASN A 369 14.54 -3.12 -20.38
N VAL A 370 14.27 -1.81 -20.37
CA VAL A 370 12.90 -1.30 -20.47
C VAL A 370 12.21 -1.85 -21.72
N ASP A 371 10.99 -2.36 -21.53
CA ASP A 371 10.14 -2.84 -22.62
C ASP A 371 9.87 -1.68 -23.60
N PRO A 372 10.16 -1.83 -24.91
CA PRO A 372 9.89 -0.77 -25.89
C PRO A 372 8.45 -0.28 -25.95
N GLU A 373 7.49 -1.08 -25.51
CA GLU A 373 6.07 -0.68 -25.40
C GLU A 373 5.78 0.12 -24.12
N CYS A 374 6.69 0.07 -23.13
CA CYS A 374 6.69 0.87 -21.92
C CYS A 374 7.65 2.06 -22.10
N ASP A 375 7.22 3.09 -22.82
CA ASP A 375 8.08 4.17 -23.32
C ASP A 375 7.99 5.49 -22.52
N LEU A 376 7.83 5.40 -21.19
CA LEU A 376 7.87 6.54 -20.26
C LEU A 376 9.22 6.61 -19.52
N ASN A 377 9.39 7.63 -18.68
CA ASN A 377 10.56 7.79 -17.82
C ASN A 377 10.37 7.03 -16.50
N TYR A 378 10.83 5.79 -16.42
CA TYR A 378 10.65 4.90 -15.26
C TYR A 378 11.72 5.02 -14.17
N ALA A 379 12.50 6.08 -14.16
CA ALA A 379 13.60 6.29 -13.20
C ALA A 379 14.51 5.05 -13.09
N VAL A 380 14.91 4.44 -14.21
CA VAL A 380 15.78 3.26 -14.25
C VAL A 380 17.24 3.66 -14.08
N GLY A 381 17.98 2.91 -13.26
CA GLY A 381 19.43 3.05 -13.09
C GLY A 381 19.88 4.13 -12.10
N ALA A 382 19.04 5.12 -11.80
CA ALA A 382 19.35 6.15 -10.80
C ALA A 382 18.07 6.79 -10.24
N PRO A 383 18.08 7.27 -8.99
CA PRO A 383 17.02 8.11 -8.47
C PRO A 383 17.03 9.49 -9.17
N VAL A 384 15.90 10.21 -9.06
CA VAL A 384 15.73 11.55 -9.59
C VAL A 384 15.56 12.53 -8.43
N GLU A 385 16.44 13.53 -8.36
CA GLU A 385 16.32 14.64 -7.42
C GLU A 385 15.65 15.83 -8.13
N LYS A 386 14.48 16.24 -7.64
CA LYS A 386 13.74 17.42 -8.13
C LYS A 386 12.76 17.91 -7.08
N ASP A 387 12.35 19.16 -7.16
CA ASP A 387 11.23 19.64 -6.36
C ASP A 387 9.94 18.92 -6.79
N VAL A 388 9.26 18.28 -5.85
CA VAL A 388 8.06 17.46 -6.08
C VAL A 388 6.87 18.16 -5.46
N ASN A 389 5.98 18.68 -6.30
CA ASN A 389 4.82 19.45 -5.86
C ASN A 389 3.52 18.63 -5.93
N TYR A 390 3.37 17.82 -6.98
CA TYR A 390 2.20 16.98 -7.20
C TYR A 390 2.57 15.54 -7.53
N VAL A 391 1.98 14.60 -6.80
CA VAL A 391 2.24 13.16 -6.96
C VAL A 391 0.94 12.40 -7.14
N LEU A 392 0.87 11.58 -8.18
CA LEU A 392 -0.15 10.54 -8.32
C LEU A 392 0.39 9.20 -7.78
N THR A 393 -0.41 8.46 -7.03
CA THR A 393 -0.12 7.07 -6.70
C THR A 393 -1.30 6.19 -7.11
N ASN A 394 -0.99 5.11 -7.84
CA ASN A 394 -1.97 4.23 -8.45
C ASN A 394 -1.98 2.86 -7.79
N SER A 395 -3.16 2.28 -7.64
CA SER A 395 -3.32 0.87 -7.34
C SER A 395 -4.37 0.23 -8.25
N LEU A 396 -3.99 -0.89 -8.85
CA LEU A 396 -4.84 -1.67 -9.75
C LEU A 396 -5.05 -3.05 -9.10
N GLY A 397 -6.30 -3.43 -8.85
CA GLY A 397 -6.64 -4.67 -8.14
C GLY A 397 -7.38 -5.68 -8.99
N PHE A 398 -7.20 -6.96 -8.70
CA PHE A 398 -8.03 -8.02 -9.27
C PHE A 398 -9.51 -7.70 -9.09
N GLY A 399 -10.33 -8.00 -10.10
CA GLY A 399 -11.71 -7.54 -10.20
C GLY A 399 -11.86 -6.22 -10.96
N GLY A 400 -10.74 -5.66 -11.47
CA GLY A 400 -10.71 -4.40 -12.22
C GLY A 400 -10.87 -3.17 -11.31
N HIS A 401 -10.45 -3.27 -10.06
CA HIS A 401 -10.49 -2.14 -9.12
C HIS A 401 -9.33 -1.19 -9.37
N ASN A 402 -9.61 0.07 -9.71
CA ASN A 402 -8.62 1.11 -9.91
C ASN A 402 -8.81 2.22 -8.89
N ALA A 403 -7.72 2.62 -8.24
CA ALA A 403 -7.68 3.73 -7.30
C ALA A 403 -6.45 4.60 -7.53
N THR A 404 -6.66 5.91 -7.53
CA THR A 404 -5.60 6.91 -7.63
C THR A 404 -5.79 7.97 -6.54
N LEU A 405 -4.72 8.28 -5.83
CA LEU A 405 -4.65 9.41 -4.90
C LEU A 405 -3.73 10.49 -5.47
N LEU A 406 -4.08 11.75 -5.30
CA LEU A 406 -3.27 12.91 -5.68
C LEU A 406 -2.85 13.67 -4.43
N LEU A 407 -1.55 13.69 -4.18
CA LEU A 407 -0.92 14.45 -3.11
C LEU A 407 -0.34 15.75 -3.64
N LYS A 408 -0.35 16.76 -2.78
CA LYS A 408 0.25 18.08 -3.03
C LYS A 408 1.22 18.43 -1.90
N LYS A 409 2.31 19.10 -2.25
CA LYS A 409 3.21 19.77 -1.30
C LYS A 409 2.43 20.79 -0.49
N TYR A 410 2.55 20.73 0.83
CA TYR A 410 1.93 21.70 1.70
C TYR A 410 2.79 22.96 1.80
N GLU A 411 2.20 24.11 1.55
CA GLU A 411 2.89 25.41 1.50
C GLU A 411 2.52 26.37 2.67
N GLY A 412 1.79 25.84 3.69
CA GLY A 412 1.38 26.67 4.85
C GLY A 412 -0.06 27.18 4.82
#